data_155989876c544ff58ab6f02285d904b6
#
_entry.id   155989876c544ff58ab6f02285d904b6
#
_cell.length_a   1.000
_cell.length_b   1.000
_cell.length_c   1.000
_cell.angle_alpha   90.00
_cell.angle_beta   90.00
_cell.angle_gamma   90.00
#
_symmetry.space_group_name_H-M   'P 1'
#
loop_
_entity.id
_entity.type
_entity.pdbx_description
1 polymer ?
#
loop_
_entity_poly.entity_id
_entity_poly.type
_entity_poly.pdbx_seq_one_letter_code
_entity_poly.pdbx_strand_id
1 'polypeptide(L)'
;MYLGESQMVPLTLDSVDSIIGDGGTILYNSNKDNLFKYPRRDKNGIIKGEDGKPIYDNLSQVAVDNVKKAGIDALIIIGGDGTLTSGRDYSRMGLRVMGVPKTIDNDLNSTDQTFGFDTAVNRNVEAVDYLKTTGRSHHRVMVFEVMGRDAGHIALHTGIASAADAIIIPEIPYDIVKIKDKVKAALKSEKQYAVVVVAEGAPAPDGKAVTAITQDFSPDGVKLGGIGSVIAKSIEAMLNSERDENGYAISETIMDAECRSSALGHVQRGGPTSAADRVLCTRYGSAAVDLLMAGNDKHMVALRDNKMVAVPLEVVIPSDDIHGNFKPVDPNGELVNLAKTMGVCFGD
;
A
#
# COMPACT_ATOMS: atom_id res chain seq x y z
N MET A 1 7.98 -0.40 24.24
CA MET A 1 8.17 0.89 24.92
C MET A 1 7.38 0.98 26.22
N TYR A 2 6.06 0.84 26.25
CA TYR A 2 5.31 1.01 27.52
C TYR A 2 5.48 -0.14 28.53
N LEU A 3 5.92 -1.33 28.12
CA LEU A 3 6.23 -2.45 29.02
C LEU A 3 7.62 -2.33 29.71
N GLY A 4 8.41 -1.33 29.35
CA GLY A 4 9.67 -1.02 29.97
C GLY A 4 10.87 -1.78 29.38
N GLU A 5 12.00 -1.66 30.07
CA GLU A 5 13.33 -2.13 29.60
C GLU A 5 13.39 -3.65 29.34
N SER A 6 12.61 -4.46 30.07
CA SER A 6 12.58 -5.92 29.92
C SER A 6 12.11 -6.38 28.53
N GLN A 7 11.53 -5.49 27.74
CA GLN A 7 11.08 -5.77 26.36
C GLN A 7 12.01 -5.15 25.30
N MET A 8 13.11 -4.55 25.70
CA MET A 8 14.10 -4.00 24.79
C MET A 8 15.17 -5.06 24.52
N VAL A 9 15.46 -5.28 23.25
CA VAL A 9 16.45 -6.27 22.81
C VAL A 9 17.67 -5.54 22.25
N PRO A 10 18.86 -5.71 22.84
CA PRO A 10 20.10 -5.18 22.26
C PRO A 10 20.35 -5.81 20.88
N LEU A 11 20.66 -4.97 19.88
CA LEU A 11 21.04 -5.43 18.55
C LEU A 11 22.57 -5.31 18.40
N THR A 12 23.17 -6.35 17.85
CA THR A 12 24.60 -6.43 17.51
C THR A 12 24.75 -6.61 16.01
N LEU A 13 25.96 -6.45 15.48
CA LEU A 13 26.22 -6.73 14.06
C LEU A 13 25.84 -8.16 13.70
N ASP A 14 26.17 -9.13 14.55
CA ASP A 14 25.82 -10.55 14.32
C ASP A 14 24.31 -10.78 14.27
N SER A 15 23.53 -10.03 15.07
CA SER A 15 22.07 -10.18 15.09
C SER A 15 21.36 -9.62 13.83
N VAL A 16 22.07 -8.83 13.04
CA VAL A 16 21.50 -8.19 11.82
C VAL A 16 22.24 -8.59 10.54
N ASP A 17 23.27 -9.42 10.61
CA ASP A 17 24.13 -9.78 9.47
C ASP A 17 23.36 -10.44 8.32
N SER A 18 22.40 -11.30 8.62
CA SER A 18 21.69 -12.09 7.61
C SER A 18 20.35 -11.52 7.14
N ILE A 19 19.85 -10.42 7.74
CA ILE A 19 18.46 -9.96 7.51
C ILE A 19 18.27 -9.10 6.25
N ILE A 20 19.33 -8.70 5.55
CA ILE A 20 19.23 -7.76 4.42
C ILE A 20 18.33 -8.27 3.28
N GLY A 21 18.21 -9.59 3.15
CA GLY A 21 17.37 -10.23 2.14
C GLY A 21 15.94 -10.48 2.56
N ASP A 22 15.61 -10.30 3.84
CA ASP A 22 14.33 -10.69 4.42
C ASP A 22 13.29 -9.59 4.27
N GLY A 23 12.06 -9.99 3.94
CA GLY A 23 10.90 -9.11 4.04
C GLY A 23 10.34 -9.09 5.47
N GLY A 24 9.47 -8.13 5.75
CA GLY A 24 8.90 -7.95 7.09
C GLY A 24 9.80 -7.12 8.01
N THR A 25 9.80 -7.42 9.30
CA THR A 25 10.61 -6.71 10.31
C THR A 25 10.96 -7.60 11.49
N ILE A 26 12.23 -7.54 11.95
CA ILE A 26 12.68 -8.20 13.17
C ILE A 26 12.18 -7.50 14.44
N LEU A 27 11.69 -6.25 14.32
CA LEU A 27 11.22 -5.43 15.44
C LEU A 27 9.75 -5.71 15.79
N TYR A 28 9.11 -6.61 15.04
CA TYR A 28 7.67 -6.86 15.09
C TYR A 28 6.84 -5.59 14.82
N ASN A 29 5.54 -5.74 14.68
CA ASN A 29 4.63 -4.64 14.38
C ASN A 29 3.23 -4.91 14.97
N SER A 30 2.58 -3.87 15.45
CA SER A 30 1.16 -3.91 15.83
C SER A 30 0.40 -2.82 15.08
N ASN A 31 -0.62 -3.21 14.34
CA ASN A 31 -1.55 -2.28 13.70
C ASN A 31 -2.68 -1.87 14.64
N LYS A 32 -2.73 -2.41 15.87
CA LYS A 32 -3.85 -2.25 16.81
C LYS A 32 -3.51 -1.40 18.03
N ASP A 33 -2.23 -1.22 18.33
CA ASP A 33 -1.77 -0.66 19.59
C ASP A 33 -1.06 0.68 19.36
N ASN A 34 -1.86 1.75 19.28
CA ASN A 34 -1.35 3.12 19.32
C ASN A 34 -1.32 3.57 20.79
N LEU A 35 -0.15 3.93 21.34
CA LEU A 35 0.00 4.31 22.75
C LEU A 35 -0.65 5.66 23.11
N PHE A 36 -0.93 6.50 22.13
CA PHE A 36 -1.72 7.73 22.32
C PHE A 36 -3.23 7.43 22.41
N LYS A 37 -3.67 6.28 21.86
CA LYS A 37 -5.05 5.81 21.84
C LYS A 37 -5.06 4.29 22.01
N TYR A 38 -4.63 3.83 23.20
CA TYR A 38 -4.49 2.42 23.51
C TYR A 38 -5.83 1.82 23.96
N PRO A 39 -6.35 0.78 23.29
CA PRO A 39 -7.63 0.20 23.67
C PRO A 39 -7.52 -0.49 25.05
N ARG A 40 -8.36 -0.09 25.99
CA ARG A 40 -8.43 -0.71 27.30
C ARG A 40 -8.92 -2.15 27.19
N ARG A 41 -8.23 -3.09 27.82
CA ARG A 41 -8.52 -4.54 27.74
C ARG A 41 -8.64 -5.15 29.11
N ASP A 42 -9.50 -6.19 29.18
CA ASP A 42 -9.58 -7.12 30.31
C ASP A 42 -9.40 -8.56 29.81
N LYS A 43 -9.66 -9.55 30.69
CA LYS A 43 -9.61 -11.00 30.36
C LYS A 43 -10.60 -11.44 29.28
N ASN A 44 -11.61 -10.61 28.97
CA ASN A 44 -12.66 -10.89 27.99
C ASN A 44 -12.41 -10.14 26.67
N GLY A 45 -11.39 -9.28 26.56
CA GLY A 45 -11.04 -8.53 25.35
C GLY A 45 -11.08 -7.01 25.55
N ILE A 46 -11.45 -6.27 24.48
CA ILE A 46 -11.53 -4.82 24.50
C ILE A 46 -12.77 -4.37 25.27
N ILE A 47 -12.58 -3.50 26.27
CA ILE A 47 -13.66 -2.89 27.04
C ILE A 47 -14.35 -1.83 26.17
N LYS A 48 -15.67 -1.91 26.07
CA LYS A 48 -16.51 -0.96 25.33
C LYS A 48 -17.30 -0.10 26.31
N GLY A 49 -17.52 1.15 25.94
CA GLY A 49 -18.39 2.08 26.68
C GLY A 49 -19.87 1.78 26.45
N GLU A 50 -20.74 2.60 27.05
CA GLU A 50 -22.20 2.49 26.91
C GLU A 50 -22.67 2.72 25.45
N ASP A 51 -21.89 3.43 24.65
CA ASP A 51 -22.10 3.65 23.23
C ASP A 51 -21.63 2.48 22.33
N GLY A 52 -21.13 1.39 22.93
CA GLY A 52 -20.60 0.22 22.24
C GLY A 52 -19.19 0.41 21.63
N LYS A 53 -18.58 1.59 21.79
CA LYS A 53 -17.25 1.88 21.25
C LYS A 53 -16.14 1.53 22.25
N PRO A 54 -14.92 1.16 21.76
CA PRO A 54 -13.78 0.92 22.62
C PRO A 54 -13.45 2.12 23.52
N ILE A 55 -13.11 1.84 24.79
CA ILE A 55 -12.53 2.83 25.70
C ILE A 55 -11.02 2.84 25.47
N TYR A 56 -10.42 4.03 25.38
CA TYR A 56 -9.00 4.21 25.13
C TYR A 56 -8.31 4.90 26.31
N ASP A 57 -7.07 4.48 26.57
CA ASP A 57 -6.13 5.11 27.48
C ASP A 57 -4.98 5.75 26.70
N ASN A 58 -4.44 6.85 27.21
CA ASN A 58 -3.20 7.42 26.68
C ASN A 58 -2.02 6.92 27.53
N LEU A 59 -1.18 6.05 26.96
CA LEU A 59 -0.01 5.47 27.59
C LEU A 59 1.31 6.08 27.06
N SER A 60 1.25 7.15 26.27
CA SER A 60 2.41 7.76 25.63
C SER A 60 3.43 8.29 26.63
N GLN A 61 2.97 8.89 27.75
CA GLN A 61 3.86 9.37 28.80
C GLN A 61 4.64 8.23 29.46
N VAL A 62 4.01 7.10 29.72
CA VAL A 62 4.69 5.91 30.26
C VAL A 62 5.80 5.42 29.32
N ALA A 63 5.53 5.45 28.00
CA ALA A 63 6.54 5.08 27.02
C ALA A 63 7.74 6.07 27.02
N VAL A 64 7.47 7.37 27.10
CA VAL A 64 8.54 8.40 27.19
C VAL A 64 9.39 8.22 28.44
N ASP A 65 8.75 7.98 29.59
CA ASP A 65 9.45 7.80 30.86
C ASP A 65 10.33 6.54 30.85
N ASN A 66 9.85 5.43 30.24
CA ASN A 66 10.60 4.21 30.07
C ASN A 66 11.83 4.39 29.14
N VAL A 67 11.68 5.12 28.04
CA VAL A 67 12.80 5.45 27.14
C VAL A 67 13.87 6.24 27.88
N LYS A 68 13.49 7.27 28.63
CA LYS A 68 14.43 8.07 29.45
C LYS A 68 15.08 7.23 30.54
N LYS A 69 14.31 6.40 31.25
CA LYS A 69 14.82 5.52 32.31
C LYS A 69 15.84 4.50 31.78
N ALA A 70 15.62 3.99 30.57
CA ALA A 70 16.54 3.07 29.89
C ALA A 70 17.81 3.75 29.35
N GLY A 71 17.96 5.07 29.53
CA GLY A 71 19.15 5.82 29.04
C GLY A 71 19.23 5.91 27.52
N ILE A 72 18.10 5.83 26.82
CA ILE A 72 18.07 5.93 25.35
C ILE A 72 18.11 7.39 24.93
N ASP A 73 19.11 7.78 24.15
CA ASP A 73 19.37 9.14 23.71
C ASP A 73 18.41 9.59 22.58
N ALA A 74 18.04 8.68 21.69
CA ALA A 74 17.20 8.96 20.53
C ALA A 74 16.48 7.72 20.02
N LEU A 75 15.43 7.92 19.24
CA LEU A 75 14.66 6.87 18.58
C LEU A 75 14.77 6.99 17.05
N ILE A 76 15.12 5.91 16.37
CA ILE A 76 14.90 5.77 14.93
C ILE A 76 13.63 4.95 14.75
N ILE A 77 12.58 5.55 14.16
CA ILE A 77 11.30 4.92 13.94
C ILE A 77 11.14 4.56 12.47
N ILE A 78 10.78 3.30 12.19
CA ILE A 78 10.75 2.74 10.85
C ILE A 78 9.33 2.31 10.53
N GLY A 79 8.64 2.99 9.61
CA GLY A 79 7.27 2.65 9.26
C GLY A 79 6.62 3.60 8.28
N GLY A 80 5.32 3.43 8.08
CA GLY A 80 4.46 4.31 7.28
C GLY A 80 3.90 5.47 8.08
N ASP A 81 2.85 6.07 7.56
CA ASP A 81 2.14 7.24 8.08
C ASP A 81 1.79 7.14 9.58
N GLY A 82 1.14 6.07 10.02
CA GLY A 82 0.77 5.87 11.42
C GLY A 82 1.97 5.78 12.37
N THR A 83 3.07 5.15 11.96
CA THR A 83 4.31 5.09 12.74
C THR A 83 4.97 6.46 12.81
N LEU A 84 5.03 7.18 11.70
CA LEU A 84 5.61 8.52 11.63
C LEU A 84 4.76 9.55 12.41
N THR A 85 3.43 9.41 12.42
CA THR A 85 2.52 10.18 13.29
C THR A 85 2.90 9.99 14.76
N SER A 86 3.04 8.75 15.21
CA SER A 86 3.49 8.47 16.58
C SER A 86 4.86 9.06 16.86
N GLY A 87 5.79 9.00 15.90
CA GLY A 87 7.11 9.61 16.02
C GLY A 87 7.09 11.12 16.14
N ARG A 88 6.28 11.80 15.32
CA ARG A 88 6.03 13.24 15.44
C ARG A 88 5.52 13.58 16.85
N ASP A 89 4.53 12.85 17.33
CA ASP A 89 3.92 13.12 18.62
C ASP A 89 4.88 12.84 19.79
N TYR A 90 5.70 11.78 19.72
CA TYR A 90 6.79 11.59 20.70
C TYR A 90 7.84 12.70 20.63
N SER A 91 8.13 13.24 19.44
CA SER A 91 9.03 14.38 19.31
C SER A 91 8.49 15.67 19.97
N ARG A 92 7.17 15.87 19.92
CA ARG A 92 6.47 16.95 20.66
C ARG A 92 6.57 16.77 22.18
N MET A 93 6.67 15.51 22.66
CA MET A 93 6.88 15.19 24.07
C MET A 93 8.37 15.26 24.50
N GLY A 94 9.24 15.73 23.62
CA GLY A 94 10.66 15.99 23.94
C GLY A 94 11.61 14.82 23.72
N LEU A 95 11.21 13.75 23.03
CA LEU A 95 12.15 12.73 22.55
C LEU A 95 12.84 13.19 21.27
N ARG A 96 14.10 12.83 21.12
CA ARG A 96 14.81 12.94 19.85
C ARG A 96 14.38 11.81 18.93
N VAL A 97 13.82 12.13 17.77
CA VAL A 97 13.23 11.14 16.86
C VAL A 97 13.74 11.37 15.43
N MET A 98 14.13 10.29 14.76
CA MET A 98 14.38 10.25 13.32
C MET A 98 13.44 9.23 12.67
N GLY A 99 12.63 9.67 11.72
CA GLY A 99 11.74 8.81 10.93
C GLY A 99 12.46 8.17 9.74
N VAL A 100 12.06 6.93 9.40
CA VAL A 100 12.53 6.22 8.20
C VAL A 100 11.32 5.67 7.46
N PRO A 101 11.13 6.02 6.16
CA PRO A 101 9.89 5.76 5.42
C PRO A 101 9.81 4.32 4.91
N LYS A 102 9.18 3.42 5.67
CA LYS A 102 8.96 2.01 5.30
C LYS A 102 7.47 1.75 5.09
N THR A 103 7.07 1.69 3.84
CA THR A 103 5.73 1.23 3.41
C THR A 103 5.84 0.69 1.98
N ILE A 104 4.99 -0.29 1.64
CA ILE A 104 4.89 -0.77 0.26
C ILE A 104 4.04 0.16 -0.61
N ASP A 105 3.26 1.05 0.00
CA ASP A 105 2.21 1.83 -0.68
C ASP A 105 2.78 3.04 -1.44
N ASN A 106 4.03 3.46 -1.13
CA ASN A 106 4.74 4.63 -1.69
C ASN A 106 3.96 5.94 -1.56
N ASP A 107 3.17 6.02 -0.51
CA ASP A 107 2.17 7.05 -0.26
C ASP A 107 2.59 8.10 0.78
N LEU A 108 3.86 8.10 1.20
CA LEU A 108 4.38 9.10 2.13
C LEU A 108 4.78 10.39 1.43
N ASN A 109 4.31 11.51 1.96
CA ASN A 109 4.70 12.83 1.51
C ASN A 109 6.20 13.07 1.70
N SER A 110 6.74 13.97 0.89
CA SER A 110 8.11 14.48 1.03
C SER A 110 9.24 13.52 0.70
N THR A 111 8.96 12.33 0.20
CA THR A 111 9.97 11.40 -0.34
C THR A 111 9.60 10.92 -1.73
N ASP A 112 10.60 10.71 -2.59
CA ASP A 112 10.39 10.20 -3.95
C ASP A 112 9.96 8.74 -3.91
N GLN A 113 10.58 7.94 -3.02
CA GLN A 113 10.31 6.51 -2.91
C GLN A 113 10.44 6.02 -1.47
N THR A 114 9.55 5.10 -1.08
CA THR A 114 9.63 4.33 0.16
C THR A 114 10.21 2.95 -0.13
N PHE A 115 10.92 2.35 0.82
CA PHE A 115 11.39 0.98 0.62
C PHE A 115 10.34 -0.06 1.02
N GLY A 116 10.35 -1.18 0.31
CA GLY A 116 9.29 -2.19 0.27
C GLY A 116 8.40 -2.07 -0.96
N PHE A 117 8.29 -0.88 -1.55
CA PHE A 117 7.47 -0.60 -2.72
C PHE A 117 7.95 -1.36 -3.97
N ASP A 118 9.25 -1.26 -4.29
CA ASP A 118 9.82 -1.95 -5.46
C ASP A 118 9.64 -3.46 -5.37
N THR A 119 9.86 -4.04 -4.19
CA THR A 119 9.60 -5.47 -3.95
C THR A 119 8.14 -5.84 -4.20
N ALA A 120 7.20 -5.05 -3.72
CA ALA A 120 5.77 -5.30 -3.92
C ALA A 120 5.39 -5.22 -5.40
N VAL A 121 5.87 -4.22 -6.13
CA VAL A 121 5.65 -4.08 -7.57
C VAL A 121 6.22 -5.29 -8.33
N ASN A 122 7.48 -5.68 -8.06
CA ASN A 122 8.10 -6.82 -8.72
C ASN A 122 7.30 -8.12 -8.54
N ARG A 123 6.78 -8.38 -7.33
CA ARG A 123 5.91 -9.55 -7.08
C ARG A 123 4.61 -9.50 -7.85
N ASN A 124 4.00 -8.32 -7.92
CA ASN A 124 2.77 -8.14 -8.68
C ASN A 124 3.01 -8.33 -10.18
N VAL A 125 4.11 -7.81 -10.72
CA VAL A 125 4.48 -7.99 -12.13
C VAL A 125 4.70 -9.46 -12.44
N GLU A 126 5.46 -10.19 -11.61
CA GLU A 126 5.66 -11.63 -11.75
C GLU A 126 4.33 -12.39 -11.75
N ALA A 127 3.42 -12.07 -10.82
CA ALA A 127 2.10 -12.68 -10.76
C ALA A 127 1.26 -12.39 -12.01
N VAL A 128 1.27 -11.16 -12.51
CA VAL A 128 0.57 -10.79 -13.75
C VAL A 128 1.16 -11.53 -14.96
N ASP A 129 2.46 -11.75 -15.02
CA ASP A 129 3.09 -12.50 -16.11
C ASP A 129 2.61 -13.97 -16.13
N TYR A 130 2.42 -14.62 -14.97
CA TYR A 130 1.75 -15.92 -14.89
C TYR A 130 0.29 -15.84 -15.38
N LEU A 131 -0.46 -14.82 -14.97
CA LEU A 131 -1.84 -14.64 -15.39
C LEU A 131 -1.97 -14.40 -16.91
N LYS A 132 -1.04 -13.68 -17.52
CA LYS A 132 -1.02 -13.49 -18.98
C LYS A 132 -0.90 -14.81 -19.75
N THR A 133 -0.07 -15.73 -19.26
CA THR A 133 0.11 -17.04 -19.95
C THR A 133 -1.17 -17.86 -19.96
N THR A 134 -1.87 -17.93 -18.81
CA THR A 134 -3.16 -18.61 -18.75
C THR A 134 -4.28 -17.82 -19.45
N GLY A 135 -4.27 -16.49 -19.34
CA GLY A 135 -5.22 -15.61 -20.05
C GLY A 135 -5.17 -15.80 -21.55
N ARG A 136 -3.96 -15.84 -22.13
CA ARG A 136 -3.73 -16.12 -23.56
C ARG A 136 -4.18 -17.52 -23.98
N SER A 137 -3.93 -18.53 -23.15
CA SER A 137 -4.29 -19.93 -23.48
C SER A 137 -5.81 -20.16 -23.50
N HIS A 138 -6.57 -19.36 -22.80
CA HIS A 138 -8.01 -19.52 -22.62
C HIS A 138 -8.85 -18.33 -23.10
N HIS A 139 -8.23 -17.35 -23.76
CA HIS A 139 -8.87 -16.12 -24.24
C HIS A 139 -9.64 -15.37 -23.14
N ARG A 140 -9.01 -15.24 -21.93
CA ARG A 140 -9.66 -14.71 -20.75
C ARG A 140 -9.31 -13.24 -20.50
N VAL A 141 -10.21 -12.59 -19.77
CA VAL A 141 -9.96 -11.31 -19.12
C VAL A 141 -9.45 -11.58 -17.70
N MET A 142 -8.21 -11.17 -17.43
CA MET A 142 -7.60 -11.31 -16.10
C MET A 142 -7.68 -9.98 -15.36
N VAL A 143 -8.47 -9.92 -14.29
CA VAL A 143 -8.55 -8.75 -13.40
C VAL A 143 -7.70 -9.03 -12.18
N PHE A 144 -6.65 -8.25 -12.00
CA PHE A 144 -5.66 -8.45 -10.95
C PHE A 144 -5.74 -7.33 -9.91
N GLU A 145 -6.14 -7.67 -8.69
CA GLU A 145 -6.24 -6.75 -7.56
C GLU A 145 -4.93 -6.67 -6.80
N VAL A 146 -4.46 -5.44 -6.54
CA VAL A 146 -3.23 -5.17 -5.80
C VAL A 146 -3.51 -4.32 -4.56
N MET A 147 -2.63 -4.39 -3.58
CA MET A 147 -2.65 -3.54 -2.39
C MET A 147 -2.30 -2.09 -2.74
N GLY A 148 -2.32 -1.20 -1.77
CA GLY A 148 -1.98 0.23 -1.88
C GLY A 148 -2.86 1.11 -1.00
N ARG A 149 -3.84 0.55 -0.30
CA ARG A 149 -4.83 1.27 0.51
C ARG A 149 -5.51 2.37 -0.31
N ASP A 150 -5.31 3.64 0.10
CA ASP A 150 -5.97 4.81 -0.48
C ASP A 150 -5.23 5.38 -1.71
N ALA A 151 -4.04 4.82 -2.05
CA ALA A 151 -3.20 5.28 -3.15
C ALA A 151 -3.00 4.21 -4.23
N GLY A 152 -3.03 4.64 -5.50
CA GLY A 152 -2.91 3.78 -6.67
C GLY A 152 -1.48 3.49 -7.15
N HIS A 153 -0.43 3.83 -6.40
CA HIS A 153 0.96 3.72 -6.86
C HIS A 153 1.36 2.30 -7.27
N ILE A 154 1.02 1.28 -6.45
CA ILE A 154 1.33 -0.13 -6.77
C ILE A 154 0.60 -0.55 -8.05
N ALA A 155 -0.68 -0.20 -8.18
CA ALA A 155 -1.47 -0.54 -9.37
C ALA A 155 -0.92 0.12 -10.63
N LEU A 156 -0.55 1.41 -10.56
CA LEU A 156 0.02 2.15 -11.68
C LEU A 156 1.33 1.54 -12.16
N HIS A 157 2.30 1.31 -11.25
CA HIS A 157 3.59 0.73 -11.61
C HIS A 157 3.46 -0.71 -12.10
N THR A 158 2.64 -1.53 -11.43
CA THR A 158 2.37 -2.90 -11.86
C THR A 158 1.75 -2.92 -13.25
N GLY A 159 0.74 -2.08 -13.50
CA GLY A 159 0.04 -2.03 -14.78
C GLY A 159 0.93 -1.57 -15.93
N ILE A 160 1.78 -0.55 -15.72
CA ILE A 160 2.76 -0.11 -16.71
C ILE A 160 3.79 -1.20 -16.99
N ALA A 161 4.43 -1.73 -15.94
CA ALA A 161 5.49 -2.74 -16.09
C ALA A 161 5.00 -4.06 -16.70
N SER A 162 3.74 -4.40 -16.49
CA SER A 162 3.11 -5.58 -17.08
C SER A 162 2.37 -5.29 -18.38
N ALA A 163 2.42 -4.07 -18.94
CA ALA A 163 1.67 -3.69 -20.14
C ALA A 163 0.18 -4.09 -20.06
N ALA A 164 -0.49 -3.74 -18.96
CA ALA A 164 -1.91 -4.01 -18.77
C ALA A 164 -2.75 -3.21 -19.79
N ASP A 165 -3.94 -3.72 -20.13
CA ASP A 165 -4.87 -3.05 -21.02
C ASP A 165 -5.60 -1.90 -20.32
N ALA A 166 -5.87 -2.08 -19.01
CA ALA A 166 -6.48 -1.04 -18.20
C ALA A 166 -5.88 -1.03 -16.78
N ILE A 167 -5.87 0.15 -16.17
CA ILE A 167 -5.47 0.38 -14.78
C ILE A 167 -6.58 1.18 -14.10
N ILE A 168 -7.06 0.69 -12.94
CA ILE A 168 -8.08 1.35 -12.14
C ILE A 168 -7.47 1.73 -10.80
N ILE A 169 -7.45 3.02 -10.48
CA ILE A 169 -6.89 3.59 -9.25
C ILE A 169 -7.88 4.54 -8.59
N PRO A 170 -7.79 4.75 -7.26
CA PRO A 170 -8.74 5.62 -6.54
C PRO A 170 -8.73 7.07 -7.03
N GLU A 171 -7.57 7.55 -7.48
CA GLU A 171 -7.35 8.96 -7.83
C GLU A 171 -7.96 9.37 -9.19
N ILE A 172 -8.31 8.39 -10.04
CA ILE A 172 -8.90 8.65 -11.35
C ILE A 172 -10.32 8.05 -11.38
N PRO A 173 -11.37 8.88 -11.38
CA PRO A 173 -12.73 8.42 -11.61
C PRO A 173 -12.83 7.68 -12.96
N TYR A 174 -13.45 6.53 -12.97
CA TYR A 174 -13.53 5.71 -14.17
C TYR A 174 -14.98 5.37 -14.58
N ASP A 175 -15.20 5.23 -15.88
CA ASP A 175 -16.40 4.64 -16.47
C ASP A 175 -16.12 3.17 -16.82
N ILE A 176 -16.82 2.25 -16.19
CA ILE A 176 -16.70 0.81 -16.42
C ILE A 176 -17.00 0.43 -17.88
N VAL A 177 -17.82 1.22 -18.60
CA VAL A 177 -18.12 1.01 -20.02
C VAL A 177 -16.86 1.20 -20.86
N LYS A 178 -16.08 2.25 -20.62
CA LYS A 178 -14.82 2.49 -21.32
C LYS A 178 -13.79 1.40 -21.04
N ILE A 179 -13.70 0.91 -19.79
CA ILE A 179 -12.86 -0.23 -19.43
C ILE A 179 -13.31 -1.49 -20.20
N LYS A 180 -14.61 -1.80 -20.20
CA LYS A 180 -15.16 -2.92 -20.97
C LYS A 180 -14.88 -2.78 -22.48
N ASP A 181 -14.99 -1.59 -23.05
CA ASP A 181 -14.70 -1.37 -24.49
C ASP A 181 -13.22 -1.60 -24.81
N LYS A 182 -12.32 -1.18 -23.94
CA LYS A 182 -10.88 -1.47 -24.07
C LYS A 182 -10.60 -2.96 -23.99
N VAL A 183 -11.20 -3.66 -23.02
CA VAL A 183 -11.10 -5.13 -22.89
C VAL A 183 -11.64 -5.82 -24.13
N LYS A 184 -12.80 -5.43 -24.63
CA LYS A 184 -13.41 -5.95 -25.87
C LYS A 184 -12.48 -5.76 -27.08
N ALA A 185 -11.83 -4.59 -27.19
CA ALA A 185 -10.87 -4.33 -28.26
C ALA A 185 -9.64 -5.26 -28.15
N ALA A 186 -9.12 -5.50 -26.95
CA ALA A 186 -7.99 -6.40 -26.72
C ALA A 186 -8.35 -7.86 -27.07
N LEU A 187 -9.54 -8.32 -26.69
CA LEU A 187 -10.04 -9.66 -27.03
C LEU A 187 -10.21 -9.85 -28.54
N LYS A 188 -10.60 -8.81 -29.28
CA LYS A 188 -10.75 -8.85 -30.74
C LYS A 188 -9.45 -8.68 -31.51
N SER A 189 -8.36 -8.28 -30.86
CA SER A 189 -7.05 -8.13 -31.46
C SER A 189 -6.34 -9.50 -31.59
N GLU A 190 -5.18 -9.52 -32.24
CA GLU A 190 -4.31 -10.72 -32.30
C GLU A 190 -3.89 -11.23 -30.92
N LYS A 191 -3.93 -10.37 -29.91
CA LYS A 191 -3.62 -10.70 -28.51
C LYS A 191 -4.61 -11.68 -27.89
N GLN A 192 -5.92 -11.51 -28.17
CA GLN A 192 -7.05 -12.39 -27.77
C GLN A 192 -7.18 -12.62 -26.25
N TYR A 193 -6.62 -11.77 -25.40
CA TYR A 193 -6.82 -11.75 -23.95
C TYR A 193 -6.70 -10.31 -23.44
N ALA A 194 -7.11 -10.05 -22.22
CA ALA A 194 -6.95 -8.75 -21.61
C ALA A 194 -6.49 -8.84 -20.15
N VAL A 195 -5.75 -7.82 -19.69
CA VAL A 195 -5.33 -7.67 -18.30
C VAL A 195 -5.80 -6.32 -17.79
N VAL A 196 -6.51 -6.35 -16.66
CA VAL A 196 -6.93 -5.17 -15.91
C VAL A 196 -6.26 -5.21 -14.53
N VAL A 197 -5.48 -4.20 -14.19
CA VAL A 197 -4.90 -4.06 -12.83
C VAL A 197 -5.76 -3.07 -12.05
N VAL A 198 -6.17 -3.45 -10.84
CA VAL A 198 -7.04 -2.62 -9.99
C VAL A 198 -6.45 -2.48 -8.59
N ALA A 199 -6.39 -1.25 -8.07
CA ALA A 199 -6.01 -0.97 -6.69
C ALA A 199 -7.16 -1.37 -5.74
N GLU A 200 -6.85 -1.98 -4.59
CA GLU A 200 -7.84 -2.41 -3.60
C GLU A 200 -8.72 -1.26 -3.06
N GLY A 201 -8.18 -0.01 -3.09
CA GLY A 201 -8.89 1.19 -2.68
C GLY A 201 -9.76 1.84 -3.75
N ALA A 202 -9.77 1.31 -4.98
CA ALA A 202 -10.64 1.85 -6.03
C ALA A 202 -12.13 1.63 -5.68
N PRO A 203 -13.01 2.61 -5.95
CA PRO A 203 -14.44 2.43 -5.73
C PRO A 203 -15.03 1.41 -6.71
N ALA A 204 -16.17 0.81 -6.34
CA ALA A 204 -16.97 0.02 -7.30
C ALA A 204 -17.57 0.92 -8.40
N PRO A 205 -18.08 0.34 -9.51
CA PRO A 205 -18.69 1.13 -10.59
C PRO A 205 -19.86 2.03 -10.15
N ASP A 206 -20.48 1.74 -9.00
CA ASP A 206 -21.53 2.57 -8.38
C ASP A 206 -20.97 3.67 -7.44
N GLY A 207 -19.65 3.82 -7.39
CA GLY A 207 -18.96 4.81 -6.55
C GLY A 207 -18.77 4.42 -5.09
N LYS A 208 -19.19 3.21 -4.67
CA LYS A 208 -19.06 2.77 -3.29
C LYS A 208 -17.72 2.07 -3.04
N ALA A 209 -17.17 2.26 -1.85
CA ALA A 209 -16.01 1.49 -1.40
C ALA A 209 -16.37 0.00 -1.28
N VAL A 210 -15.49 -0.87 -1.79
CA VAL A 210 -15.62 -2.31 -1.62
C VAL A 210 -14.85 -2.75 -0.41
N THR A 211 -15.56 -3.25 0.59
CA THR A 211 -14.96 -3.71 1.84
C THR A 211 -15.12 -5.21 1.96
N ALA A 212 -14.01 -5.91 2.18
CA ALA A 212 -14.06 -7.28 2.64
C ALA A 212 -14.47 -7.26 4.11
N ILE A 213 -15.49 -8.04 4.47
CA ILE A 213 -16.11 -8.23 5.79
C ILE A 213 -15.44 -7.44 6.92
N THR A 214 -16.18 -6.50 7.51
CA THR A 214 -15.78 -5.76 8.71
C THR A 214 -15.36 -6.72 9.82
N GLN A 215 -14.07 -6.79 10.11
CA GLN A 215 -13.59 -7.37 11.36
C GLN A 215 -13.38 -6.24 12.35
N ASP A 216 -13.88 -6.40 13.57
CA ASP A 216 -13.80 -5.44 14.71
C ASP A 216 -12.37 -5.00 15.11
N PHE A 217 -11.34 -5.30 14.31
CA PHE A 217 -9.94 -5.21 14.68
C PHE A 217 -9.05 -4.36 13.74
N SER A 218 -9.63 -3.71 12.72
CA SER A 218 -8.90 -2.68 11.98
C SER A 218 -8.98 -1.35 12.76
N PRO A 219 -7.91 -0.52 12.81
CA PRO A 219 -7.99 0.81 13.42
C PRO A 219 -9.14 1.65 12.85
N ASP A 220 -9.48 1.43 11.60
CA ASP A 220 -10.50 2.17 10.85
C ASP A 220 -11.81 1.36 10.71
N GLY A 221 -11.88 0.14 11.27
CA GLY A 221 -13.05 -0.75 11.12
C GLY A 221 -13.30 -1.27 9.70
N VAL A 222 -12.44 -0.90 8.72
CA VAL A 222 -12.61 -1.21 7.30
C VAL A 222 -11.43 -2.03 6.79
N LYS A 223 -11.71 -3.18 6.19
CA LYS A 223 -10.74 -3.95 5.41
C LYS A 223 -11.11 -3.83 3.94
N LEU A 224 -10.25 -3.19 3.15
CA LEU A 224 -10.38 -3.12 1.71
C LEU A 224 -10.15 -4.49 1.06
N GLY A 225 -10.69 -4.71 -0.12
CA GLY A 225 -10.47 -5.90 -0.92
C GLY A 225 -11.74 -6.48 -1.53
N GLY A 226 -11.57 -7.17 -2.66
CA GLY A 226 -12.65 -7.78 -3.42
C GLY A 226 -13.15 -6.97 -4.60
N ILE A 227 -12.61 -5.76 -4.82
CA ILE A 227 -12.96 -4.89 -5.97
C ILE A 227 -12.64 -5.59 -7.29
N GLY A 228 -11.54 -6.35 -7.38
CA GLY A 228 -11.20 -7.12 -8.58
C GLY A 228 -12.30 -8.08 -9.00
N SER A 229 -12.97 -8.73 -8.04
CA SER A 229 -14.12 -9.61 -8.34
C SER A 229 -15.33 -8.83 -8.80
N VAL A 230 -15.59 -7.64 -8.23
CA VAL A 230 -16.70 -6.76 -8.66
C VAL A 230 -16.47 -6.29 -10.10
N ILE A 231 -15.26 -5.81 -10.43
CA ILE A 231 -14.89 -5.37 -11.78
C ILE A 231 -15.02 -6.52 -12.79
N ALA A 232 -14.47 -7.70 -12.46
CA ALA A 232 -14.55 -8.87 -13.34
C ALA A 232 -15.98 -9.23 -13.68
N LYS A 233 -16.87 -9.34 -12.66
CA LYS A 233 -18.29 -9.63 -12.85
C LYS A 233 -19.02 -8.54 -13.65
N SER A 234 -18.69 -7.27 -13.42
CA SER A 234 -19.30 -6.16 -14.15
C SER A 234 -18.94 -6.20 -15.64
N ILE A 235 -17.66 -6.41 -15.97
CA ILE A 235 -17.21 -6.54 -17.37
C ILE A 235 -17.86 -7.76 -18.03
N GLU A 236 -17.85 -8.92 -17.38
CA GLU A 236 -18.45 -10.15 -17.90
C GLU A 236 -19.95 -10.01 -18.18
N ALA A 237 -20.71 -9.43 -17.23
CA ALA A 237 -22.12 -9.18 -17.41
C ALA A 237 -22.41 -8.24 -18.60
N MET A 238 -21.60 -7.21 -18.80
CA MET A 238 -21.71 -6.29 -19.93
C MET A 238 -21.40 -6.97 -21.26
N LEU A 239 -20.31 -7.78 -21.34
CA LEU A 239 -19.98 -8.54 -22.57
C LEU A 239 -21.07 -9.54 -22.93
N ASN A 240 -21.68 -10.18 -21.92
CA ASN A 240 -22.78 -11.14 -22.11
C ASN A 240 -24.10 -10.48 -22.53
N SER A 241 -24.34 -9.23 -22.13
CA SER A 241 -25.57 -8.48 -22.46
C SER A 241 -25.50 -7.74 -23.81
N GLU A 242 -24.32 -7.35 -24.23
CA GLU A 242 -24.09 -6.64 -25.50
C GLU A 242 -24.27 -7.61 -26.69
N ARG A 243 -24.91 -7.16 -27.74
CA ARG A 243 -25.17 -7.97 -28.96
C ARG A 243 -24.38 -7.41 -30.14
N ASP A 244 -23.95 -8.29 -31.02
CA ASP A 244 -23.39 -7.92 -32.31
C ASP A 244 -24.50 -7.63 -33.34
N GLU A 245 -24.11 -7.29 -34.55
CA GLU A 245 -25.04 -7.01 -35.68
C GLU A 245 -25.92 -8.21 -36.09
N ASN A 246 -25.51 -9.44 -35.71
CA ASN A 246 -26.25 -10.66 -35.98
C ASN A 246 -27.10 -11.12 -34.78
N GLY A 247 -27.08 -10.39 -33.65
CA GLY A 247 -27.83 -10.67 -32.43
C GLY A 247 -27.19 -11.64 -31.46
N TYR A 248 -25.94 -12.08 -31.70
CA TYR A 248 -25.16 -12.93 -30.78
C TYR A 248 -24.59 -12.10 -29.64
N ALA A 249 -24.43 -12.69 -28.44
CA ALA A 249 -23.74 -12.03 -27.35
C ALA A 249 -22.28 -11.76 -27.74
N ILE A 250 -21.75 -10.61 -27.34
CA ILE A 250 -20.35 -10.26 -27.63
C ILE A 250 -19.39 -11.30 -27.02
N SER A 251 -19.70 -11.84 -25.84
CA SER A 251 -18.93 -12.94 -25.26
C SER A 251 -18.83 -14.17 -26.16
N GLU A 252 -19.95 -14.56 -26.78
CA GLU A 252 -19.99 -15.72 -27.70
C GLU A 252 -19.19 -15.48 -29.00
N THR A 253 -19.19 -14.23 -29.50
CA THR A 253 -18.43 -13.86 -30.71
C THR A 253 -16.92 -13.68 -30.44
N ILE A 254 -16.50 -13.57 -29.17
CA ILE A 254 -15.11 -13.44 -28.76
C ILE A 254 -14.71 -14.68 -27.92
N MET A 255 -14.89 -15.87 -28.48
CA MET A 255 -14.43 -17.15 -27.94
C MET A 255 -14.86 -17.44 -26.48
N ASP A 256 -16.13 -17.12 -26.11
CA ASP A 256 -16.69 -17.28 -24.75
C ASP A 256 -15.83 -16.63 -23.68
N ALA A 257 -15.44 -15.38 -23.89
CA ALA A 257 -14.51 -14.67 -23.03
C ALA A 257 -15.00 -14.61 -21.57
N GLU A 258 -14.35 -15.38 -20.72
CA GLU A 258 -14.57 -15.38 -19.26
C GLU A 258 -13.70 -14.33 -18.57
N CYS A 259 -14.27 -13.66 -17.56
CA CYS A 259 -13.52 -12.78 -16.68
C CYS A 259 -13.12 -13.51 -15.38
N ARG A 260 -11.85 -13.48 -15.05
CA ARG A 260 -11.32 -14.07 -13.81
C ARG A 260 -10.61 -13.01 -12.98
N SER A 261 -10.94 -12.95 -11.69
CA SER A 261 -10.22 -12.09 -10.75
C SER A 261 -9.19 -12.89 -9.96
N SER A 262 -8.06 -12.26 -9.69
CA SER A 262 -7.02 -12.75 -8.81
C SER A 262 -6.53 -11.62 -7.91
N ALA A 263 -6.21 -11.93 -6.67
CA ALA A 263 -5.58 -10.99 -5.73
C ALA A 263 -4.38 -11.68 -5.09
N LEU A 264 -3.22 -11.04 -5.12
CA LEU A 264 -2.03 -11.60 -4.48
C LEU A 264 -2.08 -11.42 -2.94
N GLY A 265 -2.85 -10.45 -2.46
CA GLY A 265 -3.05 -10.18 -1.04
C GLY A 265 -1.72 -9.97 -0.30
N HIS A 266 -1.59 -10.52 0.91
CA HIS A 266 -0.43 -10.32 1.78
C HIS A 266 0.88 -10.93 1.27
N VAL A 267 0.88 -11.76 0.22
CA VAL A 267 2.12 -12.24 -0.43
C VAL A 267 2.96 -11.06 -0.94
N GLN A 268 2.34 -9.94 -1.28
CA GLN A 268 3.02 -8.68 -1.66
C GLN A 268 3.92 -8.12 -0.56
N ARG A 269 3.64 -8.43 0.71
CA ARG A 269 4.34 -7.89 1.90
C ARG A 269 5.49 -8.76 2.39
N GLY A 270 5.71 -9.95 1.83
CA GLY A 270 6.64 -10.95 2.38
C GLY A 270 7.69 -11.45 1.41
N GLY A 271 8.52 -12.38 1.87
CA GLY A 271 9.54 -13.07 1.08
C GLY A 271 10.79 -12.24 0.76
N PRO A 272 11.68 -12.73 -0.12
CA PRO A 272 12.93 -12.05 -0.44
C PRO A 272 12.71 -10.66 -1.03
N THR A 273 13.51 -9.69 -0.62
CA THR A 273 13.41 -8.29 -1.08
C THR A 273 14.17 -8.08 -2.39
N SER A 274 13.74 -7.10 -3.19
CA SER A 274 14.44 -6.73 -4.43
C SER A 274 15.79 -6.08 -4.13
N ALA A 275 16.71 -6.12 -5.10
CA ALA A 275 18.01 -5.47 -4.98
C ALA A 275 17.86 -3.94 -4.78
N ALA A 276 16.89 -3.33 -5.45
CA ALA A 276 16.61 -1.90 -5.32
C ALA A 276 16.21 -1.52 -3.88
N ASP A 277 15.28 -2.27 -3.27
CA ASP A 277 14.87 -2.04 -1.89
C ASP A 277 16.00 -2.28 -0.88
N ARG A 278 16.86 -3.31 -1.09
CA ARG A 278 18.03 -3.56 -0.23
C ARG A 278 18.99 -2.38 -0.23
N VAL A 279 19.33 -1.85 -1.40
CA VAL A 279 20.20 -0.67 -1.52
C VAL A 279 19.52 0.55 -0.91
N LEU A 280 18.25 0.76 -1.19
CA LEU A 280 17.50 1.91 -0.71
C LEU A 280 17.36 1.90 0.82
N CYS A 281 16.98 0.78 1.43
CA CYS A 281 16.86 0.69 2.89
C CYS A 281 18.22 0.88 3.60
N THR A 282 19.32 0.38 3.03
CA THR A 282 20.67 0.62 3.54
C THR A 282 21.04 2.10 3.50
N ARG A 283 20.73 2.80 2.41
CA ARG A 283 20.91 4.26 2.30
C ARG A 283 20.10 5.01 3.35
N TYR A 284 18.83 4.64 3.55
CA TYR A 284 17.98 5.24 4.57
C TYR A 284 18.52 5.02 5.98
N GLY A 285 18.95 3.80 6.29
CA GLY A 285 19.47 3.45 7.61
C GLY A 285 20.76 4.23 7.94
N SER A 286 21.72 4.27 7.02
CA SER A 286 22.97 5.05 7.18
C SER A 286 22.66 6.53 7.37
N ALA A 287 21.88 7.12 6.46
CA ALA A 287 21.54 8.54 6.52
C ALA A 287 20.73 8.92 7.78
N ALA A 288 19.91 8.01 8.30
CA ALA A 288 19.16 8.26 9.54
C ALA A 288 20.10 8.48 10.73
N VAL A 289 21.17 7.68 10.85
CA VAL A 289 22.17 7.84 11.89
C VAL A 289 22.99 9.10 11.66
N ASP A 290 23.50 9.33 10.45
CA ASP A 290 24.34 10.48 10.13
C ASP A 290 23.61 11.81 10.39
N LEU A 291 22.35 11.92 9.95
CA LEU A 291 21.54 13.11 10.15
C LEU A 291 21.19 13.32 11.64
N LEU A 292 20.87 12.24 12.37
CA LEU A 292 20.61 12.32 13.80
C LEU A 292 21.85 12.78 14.58
N MET A 293 23.03 12.27 14.23
CA MET A 293 24.31 12.68 14.83
C MET A 293 24.67 14.13 14.47
N ALA A 294 24.27 14.61 13.31
CA ALA A 294 24.41 16.01 12.91
C ALA A 294 23.39 16.96 13.58
N GLY A 295 22.51 16.47 14.46
CA GLY A 295 21.55 17.27 15.20
C GLY A 295 20.19 17.45 14.54
N ASN A 296 19.91 16.74 13.42
CA ASN A 296 18.62 16.78 12.75
C ASN A 296 17.62 15.82 13.41
N ASP A 297 17.28 16.04 14.67
CA ASP A 297 16.18 15.33 15.32
C ASP A 297 14.80 15.90 14.91
N LYS A 298 13.72 15.16 15.19
CA LYS A 298 12.34 15.51 14.78
C LYS A 298 12.12 15.56 13.25
N HIS A 299 12.94 14.80 12.53
CA HIS A 299 12.92 14.74 11.07
C HIS A 299 12.66 13.31 10.60
N MET A 300 12.28 13.19 9.32
CA MET A 300 12.31 11.95 8.57
C MET A 300 13.45 12.04 7.54
N VAL A 301 14.18 10.94 7.36
CA VAL A 301 15.05 10.81 6.19
C VAL A 301 14.18 10.66 4.95
N ALA A 302 14.43 11.43 3.92
CA ALA A 302 13.71 11.37 2.66
C ALA A 302 14.68 11.22 1.49
N LEU A 303 14.25 10.53 0.45
CA LEU A 303 14.91 10.53 -0.85
C LEU A 303 14.33 11.67 -1.69
N ARG A 304 15.18 12.60 -2.17
CA ARG A 304 14.80 13.67 -3.11
C ARG A 304 15.89 13.84 -4.14
N ASP A 305 15.55 13.79 -5.40
CA ASP A 305 16.51 13.91 -6.50
C ASP A 305 17.74 13.02 -6.31
N ASN A 306 17.51 11.77 -5.94
CA ASN A 306 18.52 10.75 -5.64
C ASN A 306 19.49 11.10 -4.48
N LYS A 307 19.13 12.03 -3.59
CA LYS A 307 19.89 12.41 -2.39
C LYS A 307 19.08 12.12 -1.13
N MET A 308 19.78 11.72 -0.05
CA MET A 308 19.18 11.59 1.27
C MET A 308 19.18 12.97 1.95
N VAL A 309 18.01 13.40 2.38
CA VAL A 309 17.78 14.70 3.05
C VAL A 309 16.95 14.53 4.31
N ALA A 310 17.07 15.47 5.25
CA ALA A 310 16.20 15.54 6.43
C ALA A 310 14.97 16.42 6.13
N VAL A 311 13.78 15.91 6.42
CA VAL A 311 12.52 16.67 6.30
C VAL A 311 11.82 16.68 7.67
N PRO A 312 11.39 17.82 8.20
CA PRO A 312 10.70 17.87 9.48
C PRO A 312 9.47 16.95 9.51
N LEU A 313 9.27 16.19 10.59
CA LEU A 313 8.12 15.30 10.75
C LEU A 313 6.79 16.05 10.64
N GLU A 314 6.73 17.31 11.07
CA GLU A 314 5.55 18.18 10.93
C GLU A 314 5.19 18.49 9.46
N VAL A 315 6.18 18.44 8.55
CA VAL A 315 5.95 18.61 7.10
C VAL A 315 5.51 17.30 6.45
N VAL A 316 6.08 16.17 6.91
CA VAL A 316 5.72 14.84 6.40
C VAL A 316 4.30 14.47 6.84
N ILE A 317 3.97 14.77 8.10
CA ILE A 317 2.69 14.46 8.76
C ILE A 317 2.05 15.77 9.24
N PRO A 318 1.45 16.55 8.34
CA PRO A 318 0.89 17.85 8.69
C PRO A 318 -0.43 17.77 9.45
N SER A 319 -1.14 16.64 9.38
CA SER A 319 -2.45 16.45 10.01
C SER A 319 -2.41 15.39 11.12
N ASP A 320 -3.31 15.53 12.10
CA ASP A 320 -3.59 14.48 13.08
C ASP A 320 -4.57 13.42 12.52
N ASP A 321 -5.22 13.73 11.41
CA ASP A 321 -5.99 12.77 10.62
C ASP A 321 -5.05 11.93 9.75
N ILE A 322 -4.96 10.64 10.06
CA ILE A 322 -4.10 9.67 9.35
C ILE A 322 -4.45 9.63 7.85
N HIS A 323 -5.74 9.71 7.51
CA HIS A 323 -6.19 9.68 6.12
C HIS A 323 -5.85 10.97 5.33
N GLY A 324 -5.48 12.05 6.01
CA GLY A 324 -5.10 13.33 5.38
C GLY A 324 -3.61 13.45 5.01
N ASN A 325 -2.80 12.45 5.32
CA ASN A 325 -1.34 12.56 5.20
C ASN A 325 -0.73 11.78 4.02
N PHE A 326 -1.53 11.03 3.26
CA PHE A 326 -1.00 10.23 2.15
C PHE A 326 -0.72 11.06 0.89
N LYS A 327 0.25 10.60 0.08
CA LYS A 327 0.60 11.15 -1.23
C LYS A 327 -0.17 10.37 -2.31
N PRO A 328 -1.20 10.96 -2.94
CA PRO A 328 -1.93 10.32 -4.02
C PRO A 328 -1.07 10.22 -5.29
N VAL A 329 -1.48 9.35 -6.22
CA VAL A 329 -1.01 9.40 -7.61
C VAL A 329 -1.52 10.70 -8.24
N ASP A 330 -0.63 11.44 -8.92
CA ASP A 330 -1.04 12.59 -9.72
C ASP A 330 -1.74 12.12 -11.01
N PRO A 331 -3.05 12.38 -11.20
CA PRO A 331 -3.77 11.99 -12.41
C PRO A 331 -3.22 12.59 -13.70
N ASN A 332 -2.48 13.70 -13.60
CA ASN A 332 -1.82 14.39 -14.71
C ASN A 332 -0.30 14.18 -14.71
N GLY A 333 0.21 13.32 -13.83
CA GLY A 333 1.63 13.05 -13.68
C GLY A 333 2.23 12.29 -14.86
N GLU A 334 3.56 12.29 -14.93
CA GLU A 334 4.33 11.67 -16.01
C GLU A 334 3.95 10.20 -16.24
N LEU A 335 3.86 9.40 -15.18
CA LEU A 335 3.58 7.95 -15.30
C LEU A 335 2.16 7.66 -15.79
N VAL A 336 1.16 8.45 -15.41
CA VAL A 336 -0.20 8.32 -15.94
C VAL A 336 -0.22 8.67 -17.42
N ASN A 337 0.45 9.75 -17.81
CA ASN A 337 0.58 10.16 -19.21
C ASN A 337 1.35 9.13 -20.04
N LEU A 338 2.42 8.55 -19.49
CA LEU A 338 3.16 7.43 -20.11
C LEU A 338 2.24 6.22 -20.34
N ALA A 339 1.49 5.80 -19.33
CA ALA A 339 0.54 4.70 -19.46
C ALA A 339 -0.51 4.97 -20.54
N LYS A 340 -1.08 6.17 -20.58
CA LYS A 340 -2.02 6.58 -21.64
C LYS A 340 -1.37 6.55 -23.02
N THR A 341 -0.12 6.97 -23.15
CA THR A 341 0.66 6.91 -24.42
C THR A 341 0.90 5.47 -24.87
N MET A 342 1.08 4.55 -23.93
CA MET A 342 1.15 3.10 -24.20
C MET A 342 -0.19 2.50 -24.59
N GLY A 343 -1.28 3.27 -24.54
CA GLY A 343 -2.64 2.84 -24.83
C GLY A 343 -3.36 2.18 -23.66
N VAL A 344 -2.86 2.33 -22.44
CA VAL A 344 -3.56 1.86 -21.22
C VAL A 344 -4.80 2.71 -20.98
N CYS A 345 -5.93 2.08 -20.68
CA CYS A 345 -7.20 2.75 -20.37
C CYS A 345 -7.34 2.94 -18.84
N PHE A 346 -7.65 4.15 -18.41
CA PHE A 346 -8.03 4.43 -17.01
C PHE A 346 -9.55 4.55 -16.84
N GLY A 347 -10.30 4.57 -17.94
CA GLY A 347 -11.75 4.76 -17.92
C GLY A 347 -12.18 6.23 -17.80
N ASP A 348 -11.27 7.16 -17.86
CA ASP A 348 -11.51 8.62 -17.77
C ASP A 348 -11.96 9.27 -19.09
#